data_fd9273b50f741269344e003e8b24c300
#
_entry.id   fd9273b50f741269344e003e8b24c300
#
_cell.length_a   1.000
_cell.length_b   1.000
_cell.length_c   1.000
_cell.angle_alpha   90.00
_cell.angle_beta   90.00
_cell.angle_gamma   90.00
#
_symmetry.space_group_name_H-M   'P 1'
#
loop_
_entity.id
_entity.type
_entity.pdbx_description
1 polymer ?
#
loop_
_entity_poly.entity_id
_entity_poly.type
_entity_poly.pdbx_seq_one_letter_code
_entity_poly.pdbx_strand_id
1 'polypeptide(L)'
;MLLFCFASACKHPESKLKKYGAVLEDVIVSDSGAFRGFSLGEKLDSVKAKEKEQPTEIADGYLYYEYKLDTANSFNVTYTFEDNDLSEIQSDIYIKNPANADSVFDSFKRFFDDHYGASQTHEDYTIWTVKSEKYGTVRINLSNESADFKVPDSPGKISIWIYPDIN
;
A
#
# COMPACT_ATOMS: atom_id res chain seq x y z
N MET A 1 44.71 31.72 13.11
CA MET A 1 43.39 31.47 13.66
C MET A 1 42.62 30.64 12.63
N LEU A 2 42.64 29.33 12.81
CA LEU A 2 42.05 28.36 11.87
C LEU A 2 40.58 28.12 12.27
N LEU A 3 39.65 28.51 11.40
CA LEU A 3 38.21 28.31 11.60
C LEU A 3 37.83 26.89 11.12
N PHE A 4 37.56 25.98 12.05
CA PHE A 4 37.02 24.65 11.73
C PHE A 4 35.51 24.80 11.50
N CYS A 5 35.05 24.76 10.24
CA CYS A 5 33.64 24.55 9.91
C CYS A 5 33.27 23.09 10.15
N PHE A 6 32.56 22.82 11.24
CA PHE A 6 31.88 21.53 11.41
C PHE A 6 30.69 21.47 10.46
N ALA A 7 30.82 20.71 9.38
CA ALA A 7 29.68 20.33 8.56
C ALA A 7 28.87 19.30 9.36
N SER A 8 27.78 19.77 9.99
CA SER A 8 26.73 18.88 10.53
C SER A 8 26.06 18.17 9.36
N ALA A 9 26.46 16.93 9.10
CA ALA A 9 25.71 16.05 8.21
C ALA A 9 24.34 15.80 8.87
N CYS A 10 23.29 16.43 8.37
CA CYS A 10 21.91 16.09 8.69
C CYS A 10 21.69 14.64 8.25
N LYS A 11 21.76 13.68 9.19
CA LYS A 11 21.26 12.33 8.97
C LYS A 11 19.75 12.45 8.81
N HIS A 12 19.26 12.25 7.60
CA HIS A 12 17.81 12.03 7.39
C HIS A 12 17.41 10.84 8.24
N PRO A 13 16.35 10.93 9.04
CA PRO A 13 15.87 9.78 9.80
C PRO A 13 15.59 8.64 8.82
N GLU A 14 16.14 7.46 9.07
CA GLU A 14 15.84 6.28 8.27
C GLU A 14 14.34 5.99 8.34
N SER A 15 13.75 5.65 7.19
CA SER A 15 12.34 5.27 7.11
C SER A 15 12.07 4.07 8.01
N LYS A 16 11.04 4.17 8.85
CA LYS A 16 10.60 3.06 9.71
C LYS A 16 10.10 1.86 8.89
N LEU A 17 9.76 2.07 7.61
CA LEU A 17 9.27 1.03 6.70
C LEU A 17 10.39 0.12 6.21
N LYS A 18 11.65 0.58 6.22
CA LYS A 18 12.81 -0.17 5.73
C LYS A 18 12.98 -1.55 6.39
N LYS A 19 12.57 -1.70 7.65
CA LYS A 19 12.61 -2.98 8.37
C LYS A 19 11.74 -4.09 7.76
N TYR A 20 10.76 -3.71 6.92
CA TYR A 20 9.84 -4.65 6.26
C TYR A 20 10.28 -5.02 4.84
N GLY A 21 11.29 -4.35 4.29
CA GLY A 21 11.84 -4.60 2.96
C GLY A 21 11.52 -3.53 1.94
N ALA A 22 12.32 -3.49 0.86
CA ALA A 22 12.29 -2.42 -0.13
C ALA A 22 10.94 -2.33 -0.87
N VAL A 23 10.37 -3.46 -1.29
CA VAL A 23 9.07 -3.46 -2.00
C VAL A 23 7.98 -2.83 -1.13
N LEU A 24 7.91 -3.19 0.15
CA LEU A 24 6.93 -2.60 1.05
C LEU A 24 7.18 -1.11 1.25
N GLU A 25 8.45 -0.70 1.46
CA GLU A 25 8.82 0.71 1.65
C GLU A 25 8.37 1.56 0.45
N ASP A 26 8.58 1.07 -0.77
CA ASP A 26 8.20 1.77 -2.00
C ASP A 26 6.68 1.80 -2.22
N VAL A 27 5.97 0.74 -1.84
CA VAL A 27 4.51 0.68 -1.97
C VAL A 27 3.80 1.49 -0.90
N ILE A 28 4.18 1.35 0.37
CA ILE A 28 3.48 2.00 1.50
C ILE A 28 3.85 3.48 1.65
N VAL A 29 5.07 3.88 1.39
CA VAL A 29 5.69 5.23 1.47
C VAL A 29 5.49 5.99 2.78
N SER A 30 4.46 5.70 3.54
CA SER A 30 4.13 6.33 4.84
C SER A 30 3.50 5.32 5.79
N ASP A 31 3.89 5.35 7.06
CA ASP A 31 3.32 4.53 8.14
C ASP A 31 2.06 5.15 8.75
N SER A 32 1.55 6.26 8.20
CA SER A 32 0.31 6.91 8.61
C SER A 32 -0.86 6.53 7.70
N GLY A 33 -2.09 6.69 8.20
CA GLY A 33 -3.29 6.33 7.48
C GLY A 33 -3.47 4.81 7.32
N ALA A 34 -4.40 4.41 6.47
CA ALA A 34 -4.64 2.99 6.18
C ALA A 34 -3.68 2.45 5.11
N PHE A 35 -3.29 3.29 4.14
CA PHE A 35 -2.39 2.93 3.04
C PHE A 35 -1.77 4.17 2.42
N ARG A 36 -0.44 4.20 2.20
CA ARG A 36 0.31 5.29 1.56
C ARG A 36 0.09 6.68 2.19
N GLY A 37 -0.26 6.74 3.47
CA GLY A 37 -0.59 7.98 4.16
C GLY A 37 -2.02 8.45 3.98
N PHE A 38 -2.88 7.65 3.35
CA PHE A 38 -4.29 7.94 3.16
C PHE A 38 -5.18 7.16 4.11
N SER A 39 -6.26 7.81 4.53
CA SER A 39 -7.35 7.19 5.28
C SER A 39 -8.65 7.28 4.47
N LEU A 40 -9.52 6.29 4.60
CA LEU A 40 -10.85 6.39 4.00
C LEU A 40 -11.58 7.62 4.53
N GLY A 41 -12.31 8.31 3.65
CA GLY A 41 -12.99 9.57 3.93
C GLY A 41 -12.21 10.82 3.53
N GLU A 42 -10.96 10.71 3.06
CA GLU A 42 -10.24 11.86 2.51
C GLU A 42 -10.87 12.32 1.20
N LYS A 43 -10.79 13.64 0.93
CA LYS A 43 -11.33 14.21 -0.31
C LYS A 43 -10.44 13.90 -1.51
N LEU A 44 -11.04 13.72 -2.68
CA LEU A 44 -10.37 13.43 -3.94
C LEU A 44 -9.21 14.39 -4.22
N ASP A 45 -9.42 15.70 -4.06
CA ASP A 45 -8.36 16.70 -4.29
C ASP A 45 -7.19 16.56 -3.30
N SER A 46 -7.47 16.11 -2.05
CA SER A 46 -6.42 15.82 -1.07
C SER A 46 -5.57 14.63 -1.50
N VAL A 47 -6.21 13.56 -1.99
CA VAL A 47 -5.50 12.36 -2.48
C VAL A 47 -4.63 12.73 -3.67
N LYS A 48 -5.17 13.45 -4.67
CA LYS A 48 -4.40 13.92 -5.84
C LYS A 48 -3.22 14.82 -5.46
N ALA A 49 -3.39 15.67 -4.45
CA ALA A 49 -2.32 16.60 -4.03
C ALA A 49 -1.20 15.89 -3.25
N LYS A 50 -1.49 14.79 -2.56
CA LYS A 50 -0.51 14.05 -1.76
C LYS A 50 0.26 12.99 -2.57
N GLU A 51 -0.36 12.41 -3.61
CA GLU A 51 0.35 11.49 -4.52
C GLU A 51 1.42 12.24 -5.31
N LYS A 52 2.59 11.63 -5.45
CA LYS A 52 3.75 12.26 -6.10
C LYS A 52 3.65 12.22 -7.62
N GLU A 53 2.98 11.19 -8.15
CA GLU A 53 2.81 10.96 -9.57
C GLU A 53 1.47 11.50 -10.07
N GLN A 54 1.37 11.69 -11.38
CA GLN A 54 0.09 11.96 -11.99
C GLN A 54 -0.68 10.65 -12.16
N PRO A 55 -2.00 10.63 -11.97
CA PRO A 55 -2.79 9.43 -12.23
C PRO A 55 -2.66 9.02 -13.70
N THR A 56 -2.52 7.72 -13.93
CA THR A 56 -2.49 7.11 -15.27
C THR A 56 -3.87 7.16 -15.91
N GLU A 57 -4.91 7.07 -15.09
CA GLU A 57 -6.30 7.19 -15.51
C GLU A 57 -7.13 7.96 -14.47
N ILE A 58 -8.03 8.80 -14.96
CA ILE A 58 -9.02 9.54 -14.18
C ILE A 58 -10.38 9.26 -14.79
N ALA A 59 -11.31 8.71 -14.01
CA ALA A 59 -12.71 8.60 -14.41
C ALA A 59 -13.62 9.09 -13.29
N ASP A 60 -14.93 9.12 -13.56
CA ASP A 60 -15.92 9.51 -12.56
C ASP A 60 -15.87 8.54 -11.38
N GLY A 61 -15.53 9.05 -10.23
CA GLY A 61 -15.44 8.29 -8.98
C GLY A 61 -14.15 7.51 -8.75
N TYR A 62 -13.12 7.56 -9.61
CA TYR A 62 -11.85 6.93 -9.27
C TYR A 62 -10.60 7.61 -9.86
N LEU A 63 -9.44 7.32 -9.21
CA LEU A 63 -8.09 7.64 -9.68
C LEU A 63 -7.30 6.34 -9.75
N TYR A 64 -6.64 6.10 -10.89
CA TYR A 64 -5.77 4.94 -11.07
C TYR A 64 -4.33 5.38 -11.31
N TYR A 65 -3.39 4.75 -10.60
CA TYR A 65 -1.96 5.01 -10.67
C TYR A 65 -1.20 3.72 -10.95
N GLU A 66 -0.19 3.82 -11.81
CA GLU A 66 0.77 2.74 -12.06
C GLU A 66 2.18 3.17 -11.65
N TYR A 67 2.87 2.30 -10.94
CA TYR A 67 4.22 2.53 -10.44
C TYR A 67 5.16 1.41 -10.86
N LYS A 68 6.41 1.76 -11.14
CA LYS A 68 7.49 0.80 -11.33
C LYS A 68 8.28 0.69 -10.02
N LEU A 69 8.48 -0.53 -9.54
CA LEU A 69 9.39 -0.81 -8.42
C LEU A 69 10.83 -0.95 -8.93
N ASP A 70 10.98 -1.62 -10.08
CA ASP A 70 12.23 -1.77 -10.80
C ASP A 70 11.97 -2.10 -12.29
N THR A 71 12.93 -2.68 -13.00
CA THR A 71 12.78 -3.05 -14.41
C THR A 71 11.81 -4.21 -14.67
N ALA A 72 11.41 -4.94 -13.62
CA ALA A 72 10.65 -6.18 -13.75
C ALA A 72 9.43 -6.27 -12.84
N ASN A 73 9.40 -5.45 -11.77
CA ASN A 73 8.35 -5.43 -10.77
C ASN A 73 7.60 -4.10 -10.83
N SER A 74 6.30 -4.14 -10.56
CA SER A 74 5.42 -2.97 -10.58
C SER A 74 4.30 -3.13 -9.57
N PHE A 75 3.58 -2.05 -9.33
CA PHE A 75 2.30 -2.10 -8.64
C PHE A 75 1.37 -1.03 -9.20
N ASN A 76 0.09 -1.20 -8.96
CA ASN A 76 -0.91 -0.18 -9.20
C ASN A 76 -1.64 0.19 -7.91
N VAL A 77 -2.30 1.33 -7.92
CA VAL A 77 -3.21 1.74 -6.87
C VAL A 77 -4.46 2.34 -7.51
N THR A 78 -5.62 1.87 -7.10
CA THR A 78 -6.92 2.45 -7.42
C THR A 78 -7.50 3.07 -6.15
N TYR A 79 -7.84 4.34 -6.23
CA TYR A 79 -8.59 5.06 -5.21
C TYR A 79 -10.00 5.29 -5.72
N THR A 80 -11.00 4.74 -5.06
CA THR A 80 -12.43 4.90 -5.41
C THR A 80 -13.09 5.90 -4.47
N PHE A 81 -13.94 6.76 -5.01
CA PHE A 81 -14.57 7.85 -4.28
C PHE A 81 -16.09 7.76 -4.41
N GLU A 82 -16.78 7.94 -3.28
CA GLU A 82 -18.22 8.14 -3.19
C GLU A 82 -18.50 9.53 -2.62
N ASP A 83 -19.31 10.32 -3.28
CA ASP A 83 -19.58 11.72 -2.91
C ASP A 83 -18.31 12.56 -2.67
N ASN A 84 -17.27 12.32 -3.50
CA ASN A 84 -15.96 12.96 -3.41
C ASN A 84 -15.13 12.58 -2.17
N ASP A 85 -15.52 11.56 -1.42
CA ASP A 85 -14.80 11.00 -0.29
C ASP A 85 -14.21 9.64 -0.65
N LEU A 86 -12.95 9.41 -0.28
CA LEU A 86 -12.27 8.14 -0.51
C LEU A 86 -13.01 7.02 0.21
N SER A 87 -13.64 6.13 -0.55
CA SER A 87 -14.42 5.00 -0.05
C SER A 87 -13.66 3.67 -0.11
N GLU A 88 -12.71 3.54 -1.04
CA GLU A 88 -11.97 2.29 -1.22
C GLU A 88 -10.56 2.55 -1.72
N ILE A 89 -9.62 1.70 -1.31
CA ILE A 89 -8.25 1.65 -1.84
C ILE A 89 -7.97 0.20 -2.25
N GLN A 90 -7.56 0.01 -3.50
CA GLN A 90 -7.08 -1.27 -4.00
C GLN A 90 -5.67 -1.13 -4.54
N SER A 91 -4.80 -2.09 -4.27
CA SER A 91 -3.45 -2.13 -4.83
C SER A 91 -3.07 -3.56 -5.19
N ASP A 92 -2.59 -3.74 -6.42
CA ASP A 92 -2.03 -4.99 -6.91
C ASP A 92 -0.53 -4.84 -7.15
N ILE A 93 0.25 -5.72 -6.55
CA ILE A 93 1.72 -5.72 -6.63
C ILE A 93 2.15 -6.94 -7.45
N TYR A 94 2.88 -6.70 -8.52
CA TYR A 94 3.33 -7.70 -9.48
C TYR A 94 4.82 -7.96 -9.32
N ILE A 95 5.16 -9.21 -8.97
CA ILE A 95 6.54 -9.66 -8.73
C ILE A 95 6.91 -10.65 -9.83
N LYS A 96 7.86 -10.30 -10.69
CA LYS A 96 8.25 -11.11 -11.86
C LYS A 96 8.59 -12.54 -11.50
N ASN A 97 9.28 -12.78 -10.39
CA ASN A 97 9.56 -14.13 -9.91
C ASN A 97 8.51 -14.53 -8.87
N PRO A 98 7.53 -15.41 -9.20
CA PRO A 98 6.47 -15.81 -8.27
C PRO A 98 7.01 -16.43 -6.97
N ALA A 99 8.18 -17.05 -6.98
CA ALA A 99 8.79 -17.60 -5.77
C ALA A 99 9.15 -16.54 -4.72
N ASN A 100 9.24 -15.26 -5.12
CA ASN A 100 9.48 -14.15 -4.20
C ASN A 100 8.18 -13.55 -3.66
N ALA A 101 7.01 -13.90 -4.21
CA ALA A 101 5.73 -13.34 -3.81
C ALA A 101 5.40 -13.66 -2.35
N ASP A 102 5.69 -14.87 -1.87
CA ASP A 102 5.49 -15.26 -0.47
C ASP A 102 6.26 -14.35 0.49
N SER A 103 7.52 -14.06 0.17
CA SER A 103 8.34 -13.15 0.99
C SER A 103 7.81 -11.71 1.01
N VAL A 104 7.28 -11.25 -0.12
CA VAL A 104 6.64 -9.92 -0.21
C VAL A 104 5.32 -9.92 0.57
N PHE A 105 4.49 -10.94 0.42
CA PHE A 105 3.26 -11.12 1.20
C PHE A 105 3.55 -11.10 2.71
N ASP A 106 4.54 -11.85 3.17
CA ASP A 106 4.94 -11.91 4.58
C ASP A 106 5.42 -10.53 5.09
N SER A 107 6.03 -9.73 4.23
CA SER A 107 6.45 -8.36 4.58
C SER A 107 5.25 -7.45 4.84
N PHE A 108 4.21 -7.50 3.98
CA PHE A 108 2.97 -6.75 4.18
C PHE A 108 2.18 -7.27 5.38
N LYS A 109 2.08 -8.60 5.54
CA LYS A 109 1.41 -9.20 6.69
C LYS A 109 2.05 -8.72 8.00
N ARG A 110 3.36 -8.77 8.11
CA ARG A 110 4.12 -8.32 9.28
C ARG A 110 3.93 -6.82 9.54
N PHE A 111 3.90 -6.00 8.48
CA PHE A 111 3.62 -4.56 8.59
C PHE A 111 2.23 -4.30 9.17
N PHE A 112 1.20 -4.95 8.63
CA PHE A 112 -0.17 -4.78 9.12
C PHE A 112 -0.38 -5.38 10.50
N ASP A 113 0.25 -6.52 10.83
CA ASP A 113 0.23 -7.10 12.19
C ASP A 113 0.86 -6.13 13.23
N ASP A 114 1.98 -5.49 12.89
CA ASP A 114 2.63 -4.51 13.77
C ASP A 114 1.78 -3.24 13.98
N HIS A 115 0.93 -2.86 13.00
CA HIS A 115 0.13 -1.64 13.05
C HIS A 115 -1.26 -1.85 13.61
N TYR A 116 -1.90 -2.99 13.31
CA TYR A 116 -3.31 -3.23 13.61
C TYR A 116 -3.54 -4.43 14.53
N GLY A 117 -2.47 -5.12 14.92
CA GLY A 117 -2.55 -6.33 15.74
C GLY A 117 -2.75 -7.59 14.89
N ALA A 118 -3.06 -8.70 15.59
CA ALA A 118 -3.16 -10.00 14.95
C ALA A 118 -4.28 -10.05 13.89
N SER A 119 -3.93 -10.57 12.71
CA SER A 119 -4.86 -10.81 11.61
C SER A 119 -5.77 -12.01 11.87
N GLN A 120 -6.87 -12.04 11.14
CA GLN A 120 -7.73 -13.22 10.97
C GLN A 120 -7.53 -13.78 9.57
N THR A 121 -7.70 -15.08 9.39
CA THR A 121 -7.69 -15.72 8.08
C THR A 121 -9.09 -16.18 7.74
N HIS A 122 -9.57 -15.82 6.56
CA HIS A 122 -10.84 -16.28 6.01
C HIS A 122 -10.63 -16.57 4.52
N GLU A 123 -10.81 -17.85 4.15
CA GLU A 123 -10.49 -18.34 2.80
C GLU A 123 -9.03 -17.98 2.43
N ASP A 124 -8.82 -17.29 1.31
CA ASP A 124 -7.50 -16.90 0.80
C ASP A 124 -7.04 -15.52 1.30
N TYR A 125 -7.83 -14.89 2.20
CA TYR A 125 -7.55 -13.56 2.71
C TYR A 125 -7.01 -13.57 4.13
N THR A 126 -5.99 -12.75 4.33
CA THR A 126 -5.56 -12.30 5.67
C THR A 126 -6.20 -10.94 5.93
N ILE A 127 -6.95 -10.81 7.05
CA ILE A 127 -7.87 -9.71 7.28
C ILE A 127 -7.53 -8.99 8.58
N TRP A 128 -7.48 -7.66 8.54
CA TRP A 128 -7.46 -6.78 9.71
C TRP A 128 -8.71 -5.93 9.72
N THR A 129 -9.20 -5.63 10.93
CA THR A 129 -10.34 -4.76 11.16
C THR A 129 -9.86 -3.54 11.93
N VAL A 130 -10.06 -2.36 11.36
CA VAL A 130 -9.54 -1.09 11.85
C VAL A 130 -10.69 -0.13 12.14
N LYS A 131 -10.60 0.66 13.20
CA LYS A 131 -11.57 1.73 13.47
C LYS A 131 -11.34 2.91 12.56
N SER A 132 -12.44 3.45 12.01
CA SER A 132 -12.48 4.64 11.19
C SER A 132 -13.48 5.63 11.76
N GLU A 133 -13.10 6.91 11.82
CA GLU A 133 -14.01 7.96 12.31
C GLU A 133 -15.22 8.12 11.39
N LYS A 134 -15.02 7.98 10.07
CA LYS A 134 -16.10 8.16 9.09
C LYS A 134 -16.96 6.92 8.90
N TYR A 135 -16.34 5.74 8.80
CA TYR A 135 -17.03 4.52 8.39
C TYR A 135 -17.27 3.54 9.56
N GLY A 136 -16.92 3.93 10.79
CA GLY A 136 -17.00 3.05 11.96
C GLY A 136 -15.95 1.95 11.93
N THR A 137 -16.04 1.05 10.94
CA THR A 137 -15.11 -0.06 10.75
C THR A 137 -14.65 -0.15 9.31
N VAL A 138 -13.36 -0.43 9.12
CA VAL A 138 -12.70 -0.63 7.83
C VAL A 138 -12.02 -1.99 7.84
N ARG A 139 -12.13 -2.74 6.77
CA ARG A 139 -11.37 -3.97 6.53
C ARG A 139 -10.15 -3.68 5.67
N ILE A 140 -9.06 -4.34 6.00
CA ILE A 140 -7.86 -4.46 5.18
C ILE A 140 -7.72 -5.94 4.85
N ASN A 141 -7.85 -6.28 3.58
CA ASN A 141 -7.65 -7.64 3.08
C ASN A 141 -6.30 -7.70 2.35
N LEU A 142 -5.53 -8.74 2.62
CA LEU A 142 -4.29 -9.06 1.95
C LEU A 142 -4.39 -10.49 1.41
N SER A 143 -4.09 -10.69 0.12
CA SER A 143 -4.04 -12.00 -0.52
C SER A 143 -2.78 -12.20 -1.35
N ASN A 144 -2.36 -13.46 -1.48
CA ASN A 144 -1.34 -13.88 -2.45
C ASN A 144 -2.02 -14.70 -3.54
N GLU A 145 -2.26 -14.05 -4.67
CA GLU A 145 -2.99 -14.62 -5.82
C GLU A 145 -2.05 -15.26 -6.85
N SER A 146 -0.76 -15.44 -6.51
CA SER A 146 0.25 -15.96 -7.45
C SER A 146 -0.07 -17.36 -7.97
N ALA A 147 -0.76 -18.17 -7.19
CA ALA A 147 -1.17 -19.52 -7.58
C ALA A 147 -2.35 -19.57 -8.57
N ASP A 148 -3.10 -18.47 -8.69
CA ASP A 148 -4.29 -18.41 -9.55
C ASP A 148 -3.92 -18.21 -11.02
N PHE A 149 -2.74 -17.66 -11.28
CA PHE A 149 -2.21 -17.46 -12.63
C PHE A 149 -1.52 -18.73 -13.11
N LYS A 150 -2.29 -19.62 -13.77
CA LYS A 150 -1.79 -20.89 -14.32
C LYS A 150 -1.10 -20.78 -15.68
N VAL A 151 -0.73 -19.56 -16.09
CA VAL A 151 -0.03 -19.32 -17.36
C VAL A 151 1.48 -19.33 -17.10
N PRO A 152 2.29 -20.06 -17.90
CA PRO A 152 3.74 -20.00 -17.77
C PRO A 152 4.25 -18.56 -17.84
N ASP A 153 5.24 -18.24 -17.00
CA ASP A 153 5.85 -16.91 -16.88
C ASP A 153 4.96 -15.77 -16.33
N SER A 154 3.79 -16.11 -15.77
CA SER A 154 2.98 -15.12 -15.05
C SER A 154 3.74 -14.58 -13.82
N PRO A 155 3.66 -13.28 -13.54
CA PRO A 155 4.21 -12.72 -12.30
C PRO A 155 3.44 -13.25 -11.09
N GLY A 156 4.10 -13.28 -9.94
CA GLY A 156 3.39 -13.37 -8.67
C GLY A 156 2.56 -12.12 -8.43
N LYS A 157 1.38 -12.26 -7.83
CA LYS A 157 0.48 -11.16 -7.53
C LYS A 157 0.11 -11.14 -6.06
N ILE A 158 0.32 -9.98 -5.42
CA ILE A 158 -0.16 -9.68 -4.06
C ILE A 158 -1.22 -8.60 -4.19
N SER A 159 -2.39 -8.81 -3.61
CA SER A 159 -3.48 -7.84 -3.62
C SER A 159 -3.76 -7.32 -2.21
N ILE A 160 -3.98 -6.01 -2.12
CA ILE A 160 -4.41 -5.30 -0.92
C ILE A 160 -5.72 -4.61 -1.25
N TRP A 161 -6.73 -4.82 -0.40
CA TRP A 161 -8.04 -4.19 -0.57
C TRP A 161 -8.53 -3.62 0.75
N ILE A 162 -8.83 -2.31 0.77
CA ILE A 162 -9.23 -1.55 1.96
C ILE A 162 -10.57 -0.90 1.69
N TYR A 163 -11.57 -1.22 2.50
CA TYR A 163 -12.96 -0.80 2.28
C TYR A 163 -13.75 -0.77 3.60
N PRO A 164 -14.88 -0.03 3.67
CA PRO A 164 -15.75 -0.02 4.82
C PRO A 164 -16.36 -1.40 5.09
N ASP A 165 -16.34 -1.84 6.35
CA ASP A 165 -17.04 -3.05 6.79
C ASP A 165 -18.51 -2.73 7.04
N ILE A 166 -19.30 -2.73 5.97
CA ILE A 166 -20.73 -2.46 6.05
C ILE A 166 -21.43 -3.76 6.44
N ASN A 167 -21.79 -3.91 7.71
CA ASN A 167 -22.69 -4.94 8.21
C ASN A 167 -24.12 -4.45 8.22
#